data_5b65d7974afffaf87efb1f402bd2e94d
#
_entry.id   5b65d7974afffaf87efb1f402bd2e94d
#
_cell.length_a   1.000
_cell.length_b   1.000
_cell.length_c   1.000
_cell.angle_alpha   90.00
_cell.angle_beta   90.00
_cell.angle_gamma   90.00
#
_symmetry.space_group_name_H-M   'P 1'
#
loop_
_entity.id
_entity.type
_entity.pdbx_description
1 polymer ?
#
loop_
_entity_poly.entity_id
_entity_poly.type
_entity_poly.pdbx_seq_one_letter_code
_entity_poly.pdbx_strand_id
1 'polypeptide(L)'
;MIRKMSQNDLDAVNAIEMQAFQDPWSKQDFINELESNPYSCIYVKEINGEAVAYVVLWFAYENAEIANTSVKKEFLHQGIA
;
A
#
# COMPACT_ATOMS: atom_id res chain seq x y z
N MET A 1 1.80 9.06 -10.58
CA MET A 1 2.19 7.82 -11.26
C MET A 1 1.90 6.62 -10.37
N ILE A 2 1.35 5.57 -10.94
CA ILE A 2 1.09 4.33 -10.21
C ILE A 2 2.20 3.35 -10.59
N ARG A 3 2.84 2.75 -9.60
CA ARG A 3 3.91 1.79 -9.79
C ARG A 3 3.92 0.75 -8.67
N LYS A 4 4.67 -0.32 -8.87
CA LYS A 4 4.84 -1.31 -7.80
C LYS A 4 5.61 -0.71 -6.63
N MET A 5 5.21 -1.11 -5.42
CA MET A 5 5.92 -0.71 -4.21
C MET A 5 7.32 -1.33 -4.18
N SER A 6 8.29 -0.57 -3.68
CA SER A 6 9.63 -1.05 -3.37
C SER A 6 9.91 -0.88 -1.88
N GLN A 7 11.01 -1.43 -1.41
CA GLN A 7 11.40 -1.28 0.00
C GLN A 7 11.64 0.18 0.39
N ASN A 8 12.00 1.02 -0.58
CA ASN A 8 12.19 2.44 -0.32
C ASN A 8 10.88 3.15 0.04
N ASP A 9 9.74 2.55 -0.28
CA ASP A 9 8.42 3.12 0.04
C ASP A 9 7.92 2.72 1.42
N LEU A 10 8.61 1.82 2.11
CA LEU A 10 8.12 1.19 3.32
C LEU A 10 7.74 2.20 4.40
N ASP A 11 8.61 3.18 4.67
CA ASP A 11 8.34 4.17 5.70
C ASP A 11 7.10 5.02 5.36
N ALA A 12 6.98 5.44 4.11
CA ALA A 12 5.85 6.25 3.67
C ALA A 12 4.54 5.46 3.73
N VAL A 13 4.55 4.21 3.25
CA VAL A 13 3.37 3.34 3.26
C VAL A 13 2.96 3.02 4.71
N ASN A 14 3.92 2.70 5.56
CA ASN A 14 3.63 2.40 6.96
C ASN A 14 3.06 3.63 7.69
N ALA A 15 3.57 4.82 7.41
CA ALA A 15 3.04 6.05 8.00
C ALA A 15 1.58 6.30 7.59
N ILE A 16 1.24 6.03 6.31
CA ILE A 16 -0.15 6.14 5.83
C ILE A 16 -1.03 5.13 6.57
N GLU A 17 -0.56 3.90 6.71
CA GLU A 17 -1.28 2.84 7.40
C GLU A 17 -1.57 3.22 8.85
N MET A 18 -0.56 3.69 9.57
CA MET A 18 -0.69 4.09 10.97
C MET A 18 -1.62 5.28 11.15
N GLN A 19 -1.68 6.16 10.17
CA GLN A 19 -2.57 7.32 10.20
C GLN A 19 -4.03 6.93 9.98
N ALA A 20 -4.25 5.87 9.17
CA ALA A 20 -5.59 5.50 8.71
C ALA A 20 -6.31 4.52 9.64
N PHE A 21 -5.60 3.67 10.38
CA PHE A 21 -6.19 2.55 11.12
C PHE A 21 -5.77 2.56 12.58
N GLN A 22 -6.69 2.10 13.46
CA GLN A 22 -6.40 1.92 14.88
C GLN A 22 -5.47 0.73 15.13
N ASP A 23 -5.59 -0.30 14.29
CA ASP A 23 -4.82 -1.53 14.40
C ASP A 23 -4.07 -1.75 13.09
N PRO A 24 -3.04 -0.92 12.83
CA PRO A 24 -2.36 -0.93 11.54
C PRO A 24 -1.46 -2.14 11.35
N TRP A 25 -1.22 -2.49 10.10
CA TRP A 25 -0.16 -3.42 9.75
C TRP A 25 1.19 -2.82 10.18
N SER A 26 2.08 -3.66 10.66
CA SER A 26 3.45 -3.26 10.96
C SER A 26 4.29 -3.17 9.69
N LYS A 27 5.48 -2.57 9.80
CA LYS A 27 6.43 -2.61 8.69
C LYS A 27 6.75 -4.04 8.29
N GLN A 28 6.87 -4.94 9.27
CA GLN A 28 7.17 -6.34 8.99
C GLN A 28 6.05 -7.01 8.20
N ASP A 29 4.79 -6.64 8.47
CA ASP A 29 3.67 -7.17 7.70
C ASP A 29 3.79 -6.78 6.23
N PHE A 30 4.13 -5.52 5.94
CA PHE A 30 4.35 -5.08 4.56
C PHE A 30 5.55 -5.77 3.92
N ILE A 31 6.63 -5.96 4.66
CA ILE A 31 7.81 -6.68 4.16
C ILE A 31 7.45 -8.11 3.80
N ASN A 32 6.67 -8.79 4.64
CA ASN A 32 6.23 -10.15 4.38
C ASN A 32 5.39 -10.23 3.11
N GLU A 33 4.52 -9.24 2.87
CA GLU A 33 3.74 -9.19 1.63
C GLU A 33 4.62 -8.99 0.41
N LEU A 34 5.62 -8.13 0.51
CA LEU A 34 6.54 -7.86 -0.60
C LEU A 34 7.45 -9.04 -0.94
N GLU A 35 7.95 -9.74 0.08
CA GLU A 35 9.03 -10.71 -0.09
C GLU A 35 8.58 -12.16 -0.02
N SER A 36 7.53 -12.44 0.75
CA SER A 36 7.20 -13.82 1.12
C SER A 36 5.85 -14.30 0.59
N ASN A 37 4.99 -13.41 0.13
CA ASN A 37 3.68 -13.79 -0.36
C ASN A 37 3.63 -13.72 -1.89
N PRO A 38 3.76 -14.86 -2.60
CA PRO A 38 3.79 -14.85 -4.06
C PRO A 38 2.45 -14.46 -4.69
N TYR A 39 1.37 -14.45 -3.92
CA TYR A 39 0.04 -14.09 -4.40
C TYR A 39 -0.29 -12.62 -4.13
N SER A 40 0.65 -11.86 -3.59
CA SER A 40 0.44 -10.47 -3.22
C SER A 40 1.15 -9.53 -4.17
N CYS A 41 0.50 -8.41 -4.45
CA CYS A 41 1.09 -7.32 -5.22
C CYS A 41 0.72 -6.01 -4.55
N ILE A 42 1.69 -5.15 -4.32
CA ILE A 42 1.43 -3.85 -3.72
C ILE A 42 1.77 -2.75 -4.72
N TYR A 43 0.79 -1.89 -5.00
CA TYR A 43 0.99 -0.73 -5.86
C TYR A 43 0.91 0.54 -5.03
N VAL A 44 1.69 1.54 -5.40
CA VAL A 44 1.65 2.85 -4.77
C VAL A 44 1.34 3.92 -5.81
N LYS A 45 0.68 4.97 -5.37
CA LYS A 45 0.54 6.20 -6.12
C LYS A 45 1.62 7.15 -5.67
N GLU A 46 2.43 7.61 -6.61
CA GLU A 46 3.52 8.54 -6.34
C GLU A 46 3.18 9.92 -6.84
N ILE A 47 3.42 10.93 -6.01
CA ILE A 47 3.30 12.33 -6.38
C ILE A 47 4.58 13.02 -5.89
N ASN A 48 5.30 13.66 -6.80
CA ASN A 48 6.55 14.37 -6.48
C ASN A 48 7.59 13.49 -5.77
N GLY A 49 7.69 12.22 -6.19
CA GLY A 49 8.67 11.29 -5.64
C GLY A 49 8.26 10.64 -4.33
N GLU A 50 7.06 10.90 -3.83
CA GLU A 50 6.58 10.36 -2.56
C GLU A 50 5.36 9.47 -2.78
N ALA A 51 5.33 8.31 -2.12
CA ALA A 51 4.15 7.45 -2.11
C ALA A 51 3.07 8.10 -1.23
N VAL A 52 1.92 8.39 -1.80
CA VAL A 52 0.80 9.04 -1.10
C VAL A 52 -0.41 8.15 -0.94
N ALA A 53 -0.41 6.99 -1.57
CA ALA A 53 -1.48 6.00 -1.47
C ALA A 53 -0.91 4.63 -1.81
N TYR A 54 -1.58 3.58 -1.36
CA TYR A 54 -1.18 2.22 -1.68
C TYR A 54 -2.40 1.31 -1.74
N VAL A 55 -2.24 0.17 -2.42
CA VAL A 55 -3.21 -0.90 -2.41
C VAL A 55 -2.45 -2.23 -2.39
N VAL A 56 -2.86 -3.12 -1.50
CA VAL A 56 -2.37 -4.50 -1.43
C VAL A 56 -3.42 -5.39 -2.08
N LEU A 57 -3.05 -6.07 -3.15
CA LEU A 57 -3.93 -6.98 -3.88
C LEU A 57 -3.47 -8.41 -3.66
N TRP A 58 -4.42 -9.30 -3.36
CA TRP A 58 -4.18 -10.73 -3.30
C TRP A 58 -4.86 -11.39 -4.50
N PHE A 59 -4.10 -12.22 -5.19
CA PHE A 59 -4.56 -12.94 -6.37
C PHE A 59 -4.71 -14.42 -6.04
N ALA A 60 -5.90 -14.98 -6.31
CA ALA A 60 -6.16 -16.40 -6.14
C ALA A 60 -6.97 -16.86 -7.35
N TYR A 61 -6.40 -17.79 -8.13
CA TYR A 61 -7.01 -18.28 -9.37
C TYR A 61 -7.31 -17.12 -10.32
N GLU A 62 -8.58 -16.90 -10.68
CA GLU A 62 -8.98 -15.81 -11.56
C GLU A 62 -9.47 -14.59 -10.80
N ASN A 63 -9.37 -14.62 -9.47
CA ASN A 63 -9.90 -13.55 -8.63
C ASN A 63 -8.78 -12.71 -8.04
N ALA A 64 -9.08 -11.43 -7.86
CA ALA A 64 -8.23 -10.52 -7.12
C ALA A 64 -9.08 -9.85 -6.04
N GLU A 65 -8.53 -9.70 -4.84
CA GLU A 65 -9.23 -8.98 -3.79
C GLU A 65 -8.30 -7.96 -3.14
N ILE A 66 -8.88 -6.88 -2.65
CA ILE A 66 -8.14 -5.85 -1.94
C ILE A 66 -7.94 -6.33 -0.51
N ALA A 67 -6.69 -6.59 -0.14
CA ALA A 67 -6.35 -6.99 1.22
C ALA A 67 -6.20 -5.78 2.13
N ASN A 68 -5.71 -4.67 1.60
CA ASN A 68 -5.53 -3.43 2.35
C ASN A 68 -5.34 -2.26 1.39
N THR A 69 -5.80 -1.07 1.78
CA THR A 69 -5.61 0.12 0.97
C THR A 69 -5.81 1.37 1.84
N SER A 70 -5.09 2.44 1.53
CA SER A 70 -5.34 3.74 2.11
C SER A 70 -4.66 4.86 1.32
N VAL A 71 -5.05 6.09 1.63
CA VAL A 71 -4.52 7.30 1.03
C VAL A 71 -4.03 8.23 2.12
N LYS A 72 -2.90 8.89 1.90
CA LYS A 72 -2.38 9.89 2.84
C LYS A 72 -3.45 10.93 3.11
N LYS A 73 -3.61 11.30 4.38
CA LYS A 73 -4.71 12.15 4.84
C LYS A 73 -4.85 13.45 4.02
N GLU A 74 -3.76 14.06 3.67
CA GLU A 74 -3.74 15.34 2.92
C GLU A 74 -4.30 15.19 1.51
N PHE A 75 -4.38 13.98 0.99
CA PHE A 75 -4.86 13.68 -0.36
C PHE A 75 -6.24 13.04 -0.39
N LEU A 76 -6.89 12.89 0.77
CA LEU A 76 -8.28 12.45 0.81
C LEU A 76 -9.14 13.50 0.10
N HIS A 77 -10.16 13.03 -0.59
CA HIS A 77 -11.09 13.88 -1.36
C HIS A 77 -10.49 14.50 -2.62
N GLN A 78 -9.34 14.02 -3.08
CA GLN A 78 -8.74 14.46 -4.33
C GLN A 78 -8.85 13.43 -5.44
N GLY A 79 -9.68 12.40 -5.25
CA GLY A 79 -9.91 11.39 -6.28
C GLY A 79 -8.75 10.44 -6.51
N ILE A 80 -7.87 10.25 -5.53
CA ILE A 80 -6.70 9.40 -5.65
C ILE A 80 -7.01 7.94 -5.36
N ALA A 81 -7.89 7.69 -4.43
CA ALA A 81 -8.22 6.31 -4.01
C ALA A 81 -9.19 5.60 -4.94
#